data_75498a3c7c7c009d53411643a22ef607
#
_entry.id   75498a3c7c7c009d53411643a22ef607
#
_cell.length_a   1.000
_cell.length_b   1.000
_cell.length_c   1.000
_cell.angle_alpha   90.00
_cell.angle_beta   90.00
_cell.angle_gamma   90.00
#
_symmetry.space_group_name_H-M   'P 1'
#
loop_
_entity.id
_entity.type
_entity.pdbx_description
1 polymer ?
#
loop_
_entity_poly.entity_id
_entity_poly.type
_entity_poly.pdbx_seq_one_letter_code
_entity_poly.pdbx_strand_id
1 'polypeptide(L)'
;MARIAVIGSGISGLSAAWHLTRAQAGHHVTVYEAGAYFGGHANTVDVTLDGTTHGVDTGFLVYNERTYPGLISLFDELGVRRSPSEMSFSVQSPQTKGAAAVEWSGNSLNTVFAQ
;
A
#
# COMPACT_ATOMS: atom_id res chain seq x y z
N MET A 1 -32.42 9.60 -2.28
CA MET A 1 -31.52 10.03 -1.19
C MET A 1 -31.56 8.97 -0.09
N ALA A 2 -30.42 8.46 0.36
CA ALA A 2 -30.31 7.48 1.45
C ALA A 2 -29.25 7.94 2.47
N ARG A 3 -29.38 7.47 3.71
CA ARG A 3 -28.33 7.58 4.74
C ARG A 3 -27.56 6.28 4.75
N ILE A 4 -26.25 6.34 4.50
CA ILE A 4 -25.36 5.19 4.33
C ILE A 4 -24.26 5.28 5.39
N ALA A 5 -24.07 4.19 6.13
CA ALA A 5 -22.94 4.02 7.03
C ALA A 5 -21.88 3.14 6.35
N VAL A 6 -20.63 3.61 6.30
CA VAL A 6 -19.48 2.85 5.87
C VAL A 6 -18.64 2.54 7.10
N ILE A 7 -18.38 1.27 7.34
CA ILE A 7 -17.63 0.82 8.52
C ILE A 7 -16.19 0.50 8.12
N GLY A 8 -15.25 1.23 8.70
CA GLY A 8 -13.81 1.16 8.42
C GLY A 8 -13.37 2.19 7.39
N SER A 9 -12.25 2.83 7.66
CA SER A 9 -11.63 3.86 6.83
C SER A 9 -10.39 3.37 6.08
N GLY A 10 -10.25 2.07 5.87
CA GLY A 10 -9.28 1.52 4.93
C GLY A 10 -9.62 1.89 3.48
N ILE A 11 -8.76 1.55 2.53
CA ILE A 11 -8.93 1.92 1.11
C ILE A 11 -10.29 1.53 0.55
N SER A 12 -10.84 0.37 0.93
CA SER A 12 -12.14 -0.10 0.47
C SER A 12 -13.28 0.79 0.98
N GLY A 13 -13.27 1.15 2.27
CA GLY A 13 -14.28 2.01 2.87
C GLY A 13 -14.22 3.44 2.34
N LEU A 14 -13.02 4.00 2.24
CA LEU A 14 -12.83 5.35 1.69
C LEU A 14 -13.22 5.43 0.22
N SER A 15 -12.85 4.43 -0.60
CA SER A 15 -13.24 4.35 -2.01
C SER A 15 -14.75 4.23 -2.17
N ALA A 16 -15.40 3.37 -1.37
CA ALA A 16 -16.87 3.24 -1.37
C ALA A 16 -17.54 4.57 -1.00
N ALA A 17 -17.07 5.22 0.07
CA ALA A 17 -17.60 6.52 0.50
C ALA A 17 -17.42 7.60 -0.60
N TRP A 18 -16.26 7.64 -1.24
CA TRP A 18 -15.97 8.55 -2.35
C TRP A 18 -16.95 8.39 -3.50
N HIS A 19 -17.13 7.17 -4.00
CA HIS A 19 -18.06 6.92 -5.11
C HIS A 19 -19.52 7.19 -4.72
N LEU A 20 -19.94 6.84 -3.50
CA LEU A 20 -21.29 7.08 -3.01
C LEU A 20 -21.62 8.57 -2.85
N THR A 21 -20.67 9.39 -2.42
CA THR A 21 -20.87 10.84 -2.29
C THR A 21 -20.94 11.54 -3.65
N ARG A 22 -20.27 10.99 -4.68
CA ARG A 22 -20.30 11.53 -6.04
C ARG A 22 -21.48 11.03 -6.88
N ALA A 23 -22.19 10.00 -6.41
CA ALA A 23 -23.37 9.52 -7.09
C ALA A 23 -24.44 10.62 -7.16
N GLN A 24 -25.07 10.78 -8.33
CA GLN A 24 -26.12 11.80 -8.54
C GLN A 24 -27.34 11.64 -7.62
N ALA A 25 -27.46 10.53 -6.90
CA ALA A 25 -28.54 10.23 -5.96
C ALA A 25 -28.49 11.06 -4.66
N GLY A 26 -27.44 11.85 -4.42
CA GLY A 26 -27.33 12.74 -3.26
C GLY A 26 -27.42 12.01 -1.92
N HIS A 27 -26.67 10.92 -1.76
CA HIS A 27 -26.62 10.16 -0.52
C HIS A 27 -25.90 10.93 0.60
N HIS A 28 -26.35 10.74 1.85
CA HIS A 28 -25.63 11.18 3.04
C HIS A 28 -24.77 10.01 3.54
N VAL A 29 -23.46 10.09 3.37
CA VAL A 29 -22.51 9.02 3.73
C VAL A 29 -21.78 9.39 5.01
N THR A 30 -21.76 8.47 5.97
CA THR A 30 -20.96 8.60 7.21
C THR A 30 -19.98 7.44 7.28
N VAL A 31 -18.70 7.75 7.44
CA VAL A 31 -17.64 6.75 7.65
C VAL A 31 -17.37 6.63 9.14
N TYR A 32 -17.38 5.42 9.66
CA TYR A 32 -17.05 5.09 11.05
C TYR A 32 -15.72 4.35 11.09
N GLU A 33 -14.80 4.85 11.91
CA GLU A 33 -13.48 4.26 12.13
C GLU A 33 -13.29 3.99 13.63
N ALA A 34 -12.81 2.79 13.97
CA ALA A 34 -12.52 2.41 15.34
C ALA A 34 -11.11 2.79 15.79
N GLY A 35 -10.19 2.95 14.84
CA GLY A 35 -8.81 3.33 15.08
C GLY A 35 -8.61 4.82 15.28
N ALA A 36 -7.39 5.20 15.64
CA ALA A 36 -7.01 6.60 15.87
C ALA A 36 -6.67 7.37 14.57
N TYR A 37 -6.59 6.68 13.43
CA TYR A 37 -6.24 7.28 12.14
C TYR A 37 -7.02 6.63 10.99
N PHE A 38 -7.13 7.34 9.87
CA PHE A 38 -7.72 6.84 8.63
C PHE A 38 -6.67 6.16 7.77
N GLY A 39 -7.08 5.21 6.90
CA GLY A 39 -6.22 4.57 5.92
C GLY A 39 -6.07 3.05 6.10
N GLY A 40 -6.34 2.52 7.29
CA GLY A 40 -6.23 1.08 7.55
C GLY A 40 -4.78 0.59 7.40
N HIS A 41 -4.53 -0.34 6.46
CA HIS A 41 -3.17 -0.81 6.16
C HIS A 41 -2.30 0.21 5.42
N ALA A 42 -2.89 1.16 4.70
CA ALA A 42 -2.14 2.27 4.11
C ALA A 42 -1.78 3.25 5.23
N ASN A 43 -0.50 3.35 5.55
CA ASN A 43 -0.03 4.17 6.65
C ASN A 43 1.37 4.72 6.35
N THR A 44 1.49 6.04 6.43
CA THR A 44 2.75 6.77 6.27
C THR A 44 3.11 7.41 7.60
N VAL A 45 4.33 7.24 8.04
CA VAL A 45 4.85 7.77 9.31
C VAL A 45 5.95 8.77 9.00
N ASP A 46 5.90 9.94 9.61
CA ASP A 46 6.96 10.92 9.51
C ASP A 46 8.16 10.50 10.36
N VAL A 47 9.32 10.38 9.71
CA VAL A 47 10.59 10.07 10.33
C VAL A 47 11.56 11.21 10.09
N THR A 48 12.10 11.81 11.16
CA THR A 48 13.11 12.87 11.06
C THR A 48 14.51 12.27 11.22
N LEU A 49 15.34 12.43 10.18
CA LEU A 49 16.73 12.02 10.17
C LEU A 49 17.59 13.22 9.78
N ASP A 50 18.61 13.52 10.56
CA ASP A 50 19.55 14.63 10.31
C ASP A 50 18.84 15.99 10.05
N GLY A 51 17.74 16.25 10.76
CA GLY A 51 16.96 17.48 10.63
C GLY A 51 16.03 17.54 9.43
N THR A 52 15.97 16.48 8.60
CA THR A 52 15.05 16.37 7.47
C THR A 52 13.96 15.36 7.78
N THR A 53 12.70 15.74 7.57
CA THR A 53 11.56 14.86 7.79
C THR A 53 11.17 14.17 6.47
N HIS A 54 11.04 12.85 6.55
CA HIS A 54 10.65 11.97 5.45
C HIS A 54 9.36 11.26 5.81
N GLY A 55 8.38 11.25 4.88
CA GLY A 55 7.22 10.37 4.97
C GLY A 55 7.62 8.95 4.58
N VAL A 56 7.53 8.01 5.50
CA VAL A 56 7.89 6.61 5.30
C VAL A 56 6.63 5.75 5.31
N ASP A 57 6.37 5.10 4.19
CA ASP A 57 5.26 4.16 4.09
C ASP A 57 5.56 2.89 4.88
N THR A 58 4.69 2.55 5.82
CA THR A 58 4.81 1.38 6.68
C THR A 58 3.84 0.25 6.32
N GLY A 59 2.91 0.51 5.41
CA GLY A 59 1.94 -0.47 4.92
C GLY A 59 1.47 -0.15 3.51
N PHE A 60 1.19 -1.20 2.73
CA PHE A 60 0.80 -1.11 1.32
C PHE A 60 1.82 -0.34 0.47
N LEU A 61 3.06 -0.79 0.50
CA LEU A 61 4.20 -0.09 -0.09
C LEU A 61 4.22 -0.11 -1.62
N VAL A 62 3.70 -1.15 -2.24
CA VAL A 62 3.77 -1.36 -3.69
C VAL A 62 2.50 -2.03 -4.22
N TYR A 63 2.18 -1.78 -5.48
CA TYR A 63 1.12 -2.43 -6.22
C TYR A 63 1.53 -2.56 -7.69
N ASN A 64 0.82 -3.37 -8.47
CA ASN A 64 1.02 -3.45 -9.91
C ASN A 64 -0.25 -2.99 -10.67
N GLU A 65 -0.06 -2.39 -11.82
CA GLU A 65 -1.14 -1.78 -12.58
C GLU A 65 -2.13 -2.81 -13.15
N ARG A 66 -1.68 -4.04 -13.39
CA ARG A 66 -2.52 -5.08 -13.98
C ARG A 66 -3.60 -5.60 -13.04
N THR A 67 -3.27 -5.73 -11.74
CA THR A 67 -4.19 -6.35 -10.76
C THR A 67 -4.96 -5.34 -9.92
N TYR A 68 -4.64 -4.06 -10.04
CA TYR A 68 -5.28 -2.99 -9.27
C TYR A 68 -5.91 -1.87 -10.14
N PRO A 69 -6.72 -2.19 -11.18
CA PRO A 69 -7.25 -1.17 -12.08
C PRO A 69 -8.16 -0.16 -11.37
N GLY A 70 -8.94 -0.59 -10.38
CA GLY A 70 -9.78 0.31 -9.58
C GLY A 70 -8.99 1.29 -8.72
N LEU A 71 -7.84 0.86 -8.18
CA LEU A 71 -6.94 1.74 -7.43
C LEU A 71 -6.29 2.77 -8.34
N ILE A 72 -5.87 2.36 -9.53
CA ILE A 72 -5.31 3.26 -10.54
C ILE A 72 -6.32 4.36 -10.89
N SER A 73 -7.57 3.97 -11.20
CA SER A 73 -8.65 4.91 -11.51
C SER A 73 -8.88 5.90 -10.36
N LEU A 74 -8.92 5.42 -9.13
CA LEU A 74 -9.08 6.28 -7.96
C LEU A 74 -7.91 7.26 -7.79
N PHE A 75 -6.67 6.82 -7.99
CA PHE A 75 -5.49 7.67 -7.91
C PHE A 75 -5.48 8.74 -8.99
N ASP A 76 -5.90 8.40 -10.22
CA ASP A 76 -6.02 9.35 -11.32
C ASP A 76 -7.10 10.41 -11.02
N GLU A 77 -8.26 10.00 -10.48
CA GLU A 77 -9.33 10.92 -10.07
C GLU A 77 -8.90 11.86 -8.94
N LEU A 78 -8.08 11.38 -8.01
CA LEU A 78 -7.61 12.15 -6.86
C LEU A 78 -6.33 12.93 -7.15
N GLY A 79 -5.70 12.74 -8.31
CA GLY A 79 -4.42 13.37 -8.66
C GLY A 79 -3.25 12.88 -7.82
N VAL A 80 -3.30 11.63 -7.32
CA VAL A 80 -2.23 11.03 -6.52
C VAL A 80 -1.05 10.69 -7.41
N ARG A 81 0.13 11.22 -7.07
CA ARG A 81 1.37 10.91 -7.78
C ARG A 81 1.86 9.51 -7.45
N ARG A 82 2.31 8.80 -8.47
CA ARG A 82 2.85 7.43 -8.38
C ARG A 82 4.32 7.45 -8.79
N SER A 83 5.10 6.56 -8.22
CA SER A 83 6.51 6.38 -8.58
C SER A 83 6.77 4.93 -8.99
N PRO A 84 7.50 4.68 -10.09
CA PRO A 84 7.94 3.34 -10.42
C PRO A 84 8.80 2.77 -9.28
N SER A 85 8.57 1.51 -8.97
CA SER A 85 9.32 0.77 -7.95
C SER A 85 9.62 -0.63 -8.45
N GLU A 86 10.70 -1.21 -7.96
CA GLU A 86 11.04 -2.61 -8.18
C GLU A 86 10.67 -3.41 -6.93
N MET A 87 9.92 -4.49 -7.14
CA MET A 87 9.62 -5.44 -6.08
C MET A 87 10.49 -6.68 -6.27
N SER A 88 11.45 -6.87 -5.37
CA SER A 88 12.34 -8.02 -5.37
C SER A 88 12.16 -8.85 -4.11
N PHE A 89 12.51 -10.12 -4.22
CA PHE A 89 12.53 -11.06 -3.10
C PHE A 89 13.94 -11.63 -2.97
N SER A 90 14.46 -11.63 -1.75
CA SER A 90 15.75 -12.23 -1.45
C SER A 90 15.67 -13.08 -0.18
N VAL A 91 16.45 -14.14 -0.16
CA VAL A 91 16.59 -15.01 1.01
C VAL A 91 18.05 -15.15 1.36
N GLN A 92 18.36 -14.94 2.63
CA GLN A 92 19.65 -15.27 3.20
C GLN A 92 19.45 -16.31 4.32
N SER A 93 20.12 -17.44 4.20
CA SER A 93 20.18 -18.43 5.25
C SER A 93 21.60 -18.48 5.80
N PRO A 94 21.80 -18.20 7.11
CA PRO A 94 23.13 -18.27 7.69
C PRO A 94 23.66 -19.70 7.67
N GLN A 95 24.99 -19.82 7.63
CA GLN A 95 25.66 -21.12 7.68
C GLN A 95 25.27 -21.88 8.95
N THR A 96 24.63 -23.03 8.77
CA THR A 96 24.35 -23.98 9.86
C THR A 96 25.37 -25.13 9.80
N LYS A 97 25.68 -25.78 10.92
CA LYS A 97 26.65 -26.90 10.97
C LYS A 97 26.40 -27.90 9.83
N GLY A 98 27.33 -27.94 8.87
CA GLY A 98 27.33 -28.89 7.76
C GLY A 98 26.64 -28.45 6.47
N ALA A 99 26.10 -27.22 6.42
CA ALA A 99 25.52 -26.63 5.20
C ALA A 99 26.18 -25.28 4.88
N ALA A 100 26.40 -24.96 3.60
CA ALA A 100 26.88 -23.68 3.17
C ALA A 100 25.83 -22.59 3.42
N ALA A 101 26.27 -21.35 3.64
CA ALA A 101 25.37 -20.21 3.63
C ALA A 101 24.70 -20.10 2.26
N VAL A 102 23.41 -19.89 2.23
CA VAL A 102 22.64 -19.69 0.98
C VAL A 102 22.20 -18.24 0.91
N GLU A 103 22.55 -17.59 -0.20
CA GLU A 103 22.05 -16.28 -0.56
C GLU A 103 21.35 -16.38 -1.92
N TRP A 104 20.14 -15.88 -1.99
CA TRP A 104 19.35 -15.91 -3.21
C TRP A 104 18.57 -14.62 -3.39
N SER A 105 18.49 -14.13 -4.62
CA SER A 105 17.65 -13.00 -4.98
C SER A 105 17.06 -13.19 -6.38
N GLY A 106 15.81 -12.83 -6.55
CA GLY A 106 15.11 -12.86 -7.85
C GLY A 106 15.44 -11.73 -8.81
N ASN A 107 16.38 -10.84 -8.50
CA ASN A 107 16.64 -9.64 -9.29
C ASN A 107 17.34 -9.87 -10.61
N SER A 108 18.17 -10.91 -10.72
CA SER A 108 18.90 -11.24 -11.94
C SER A 108 19.22 -12.74 -11.98
N LEU A 109 19.55 -13.24 -13.18
CA LEU A 109 20.00 -14.64 -13.34
C LEU A 109 21.26 -14.92 -12.51
N ASN A 110 22.16 -13.96 -12.39
CA ASN A 110 23.38 -14.13 -11.59
C ASN A 110 23.06 -14.31 -10.10
N THR A 111 22.07 -13.61 -9.58
CA THR A 111 21.69 -13.70 -8.17
C THR A 111 20.76 -14.87 -7.87
N VAL A 112 20.06 -15.40 -8.87
CA VAL A 112 19.29 -16.66 -8.76
C VAL A 112 20.19 -17.86 -8.59
N PHE A 113 21.36 -17.87 -9.23
CA PHE A 113 22.34 -18.97 -9.20
C PHE A 113 23.60 -18.64 -8.40
N ALA A 114 23.60 -17.56 -7.62
CA ALA A 114 24.69 -17.22 -6.72
C ALA A 114 24.76 -18.26 -5.58
N GLN A 115 25.84 -19.01 -5.52
CA GLN A 115 26.19 -19.95 -4.44
C GLN A 115 27.55 -19.58 -3.86
#